data_65791b2e460d75a8036e472bc2fc1879
#
_entry.id   65791b2e460d75a8036e472bc2fc1879
#
_cell.length_a   1.000
_cell.length_b   1.000
_cell.length_c   1.000
_cell.angle_alpha   90.00
_cell.angle_beta   90.00
_cell.angle_gamma   90.00
#
_symmetry.space_group_name_H-M   'P 1'
#
loop_
_entity.id
_entity.type
_entity.pdbx_description
1 polymer ?
#
loop_
_entity_poly.entity_id
_entity_poly.type
_entity_poly.pdbx_seq_one_letter_code
_entity_poly.pdbx_strand_id
1 'polypeptide(L)'
;MNIAQAKQQIKSAMTAYFSKDEFGGYRIPIEKQRPVFMIGPPGIGKTAVMEQIAAELGVGLVSYSMTHHTRQSALGLPYITEKEYDGKSYQVSEYTMSEIIGSVYDLMRETGKTEGILFLDEINCVSETLAPCMLQFLQYKVFGQHRVPSGWILVTAGNPPEYNKSVRDFDIVTLDRLKRIEIEPDYETWKEYAYKKGVHASVMTYLAARKKDFYKIENAAGGKHFVTARGWDDLSEMIKLYEENGLAVDEQLICQYLQDARISKDFAIYYDLFNKYRSDYQVEKILDGTVSESIVLRAERACMDERLSLLGLIFDSVTAQLRTVCERENILDLVTGQLKALKEKLKDVSGAAALLSEMIEAEREKLERGKQSSSISPQAQRETRFMLEYLEEFRAAVMQSGTAQKDEFSVVRESFTQKVAELKGLAADGSRALENVFSFCEKAFADGDEILIFVTELTANYYSARFIGRYGCDKYYMHNKQLQFDQRQQEIIKRMDEIQWTV
;
A
#
# COMPACT_ATOMS: atom_id res chain seq x y z
N MET A 1 15.06 -8.80 8.59
CA MET A 1 14.59 -7.38 8.65
C MET A 1 13.11 -7.32 8.35
N ASN A 2 12.41 -6.23 8.74
CA ASN A 2 11.00 -6.09 8.37
C ASN A 2 10.81 -5.64 6.90
N ILE A 3 9.57 -5.70 6.40
CA ILE A 3 9.23 -5.43 5.00
C ILE A 3 9.49 -3.97 4.59
N ALA A 4 9.35 -2.99 5.50
CA ALA A 4 9.63 -1.58 5.22
C ALA A 4 11.13 -1.32 5.04
N GLN A 5 11.96 -1.95 5.88
CA GLN A 5 13.42 -1.91 5.74
C GLN A 5 13.86 -2.56 4.42
N ALA A 6 13.26 -3.71 4.06
CA ALA A 6 13.52 -4.37 2.79
C ALA A 6 13.16 -3.46 1.60
N LYS A 7 11.99 -2.82 1.64
CA LYS A 7 11.55 -1.84 0.65
C LYS A 7 12.58 -0.71 0.47
N GLN A 8 13.05 -0.14 1.57
CA GLN A 8 14.05 0.94 1.52
C GLN A 8 15.38 0.47 0.94
N GLN A 9 15.84 -0.75 1.28
CA GLN A 9 17.06 -1.34 0.73
C GLN A 9 16.96 -1.57 -0.78
N ILE A 10 15.79 -2.00 -1.26
CA ILE A 10 15.55 -2.20 -2.69
C ILE A 10 15.53 -0.86 -3.42
N LYS A 11 14.81 0.14 -2.90
CA LYS A 11 14.78 1.51 -3.46
C LYS A 11 16.19 2.11 -3.55
N SER A 12 16.99 1.97 -2.50
CA SER A 12 18.39 2.45 -2.48
C SER A 12 19.24 1.74 -3.53
N ALA A 13 19.08 0.41 -3.69
CA ALA A 13 19.77 -0.34 -4.73
C ALA A 13 19.35 0.11 -6.14
N MET A 14 18.05 0.34 -6.37
CA MET A 14 17.53 0.84 -7.64
C MET A 14 18.08 2.21 -7.97
N THR A 15 18.06 3.16 -7.02
CA THR A 15 18.64 4.49 -7.20
C THR A 15 20.11 4.42 -7.58
N ALA A 16 20.88 3.55 -6.94
CA ALA A 16 22.29 3.34 -7.27
C ALA A 16 22.48 2.74 -8.67
N TYR A 17 21.67 1.75 -9.07
CA TYR A 17 21.76 1.09 -10.37
C TYR A 17 21.26 1.96 -11.52
N PHE A 18 20.33 2.88 -11.27
CA PHE A 18 19.87 3.86 -12.27
C PHE A 18 20.79 5.09 -12.40
N SER A 19 21.83 5.20 -11.56
CA SER A 19 22.79 6.30 -11.68
C SER A 19 23.49 6.27 -13.02
N LYS A 20 23.49 7.41 -13.73
CA LYS A 20 24.10 7.58 -15.05
C LYS A 20 25.40 8.39 -14.94
N ASP A 21 26.29 8.16 -15.88
CA ASP A 21 27.50 8.94 -16.06
C ASP A 21 27.23 10.23 -16.87
N GLU A 22 28.27 11.00 -17.14
CA GLU A 22 28.19 12.26 -17.88
C GLU A 22 27.73 12.06 -19.33
N PHE A 23 27.82 10.86 -19.87
CA PHE A 23 27.41 10.48 -21.22
C PHE A 23 26.03 9.83 -21.28
N GLY A 24 25.31 9.73 -20.14
CA GLY A 24 23.99 9.14 -20.05
C GLY A 24 23.99 7.60 -19.96
N GLY A 25 25.17 6.96 -19.88
CA GLY A 25 25.30 5.53 -19.63
C GLY A 25 25.13 5.16 -18.15
N TYR A 26 24.62 3.95 -17.85
CA TYR A 26 24.55 3.50 -16.47
C TYR A 26 25.95 3.24 -15.90
N ARG A 27 26.26 3.83 -14.74
CA ARG A 27 27.56 3.67 -14.06
C ARG A 27 27.91 2.24 -13.74
N ILE A 28 26.90 1.42 -13.43
CA ILE A 28 27.05 -0.02 -13.18
C ILE A 28 26.36 -0.75 -14.32
N PRO A 29 27.12 -1.42 -15.23
CA PRO A 29 26.54 -2.21 -16.32
C PRO A 29 25.61 -3.28 -15.79
N ILE A 30 24.55 -3.63 -16.54
CA ILE A 30 23.52 -4.56 -16.13
C ILE A 30 24.08 -5.93 -15.71
N GLU A 31 25.16 -6.39 -16.32
CA GLU A 31 25.83 -7.65 -16.01
C GLU A 31 26.47 -7.67 -14.61
N LYS A 32 26.87 -6.48 -14.12
CA LYS A 32 27.47 -6.31 -12.79
C LYS A 32 26.47 -5.98 -11.69
N GLN A 33 25.22 -5.69 -12.05
CA GLN A 33 24.16 -5.47 -11.09
C GLN A 33 23.72 -6.80 -10.47
N ARG A 34 23.87 -6.96 -9.18
CA ARG A 34 23.40 -8.17 -8.47
C ARG A 34 21.88 -8.16 -8.38
N PRO A 35 21.17 -9.20 -8.84
CA PRO A 35 19.75 -9.35 -8.59
C PRO A 35 19.44 -9.35 -7.09
N VAL A 36 18.35 -8.71 -6.71
CA VAL A 36 17.87 -8.78 -5.32
C VAL A 36 17.11 -10.09 -5.13
N PHE A 37 17.41 -10.82 -4.07
CA PHE A 37 16.68 -12.01 -3.68
C PHE A 37 16.05 -11.83 -2.30
N MET A 38 14.73 -11.67 -2.29
CA MET A 38 13.91 -11.59 -1.07
C MET A 38 13.53 -12.99 -0.62
N ILE A 39 13.92 -13.38 0.58
CA ILE A 39 13.49 -14.63 1.20
C ILE A 39 12.70 -14.31 2.47
N GLY A 40 11.55 -14.94 2.64
CA GLY A 40 10.71 -14.72 3.82
C GLY A 40 9.45 -15.55 3.74
N PRO A 41 8.74 -15.70 4.88
CA PRO A 41 7.54 -16.52 4.95
C PRO A 41 6.43 -16.04 4.02
N PRO A 42 5.43 -16.90 3.71
CA PRO A 42 4.32 -16.53 2.82
C PRO A 42 3.41 -15.48 3.46
N GLY A 43 2.73 -14.70 2.63
CA GLY A 43 1.68 -13.76 3.08
C GLY A 43 2.18 -12.49 3.79
N ILE A 44 3.48 -12.15 3.72
CA ILE A 44 4.06 -10.94 4.35
C ILE A 44 4.12 -9.71 3.42
N GLY A 45 3.60 -9.82 2.18
CA GLY A 45 3.53 -8.68 1.25
C GLY A 45 4.72 -8.51 0.31
N LYS A 46 5.55 -9.54 0.04
CA LYS A 46 6.70 -9.45 -0.87
C LYS A 46 6.33 -8.89 -2.26
N THR A 47 5.25 -9.38 -2.86
CA THR A 47 4.77 -8.92 -4.18
C THR A 47 4.22 -7.50 -4.11
N ALA A 48 3.39 -7.18 -3.10
CA ALA A 48 2.80 -5.86 -2.92
C ALA A 48 3.85 -4.74 -2.75
N VAL A 49 5.00 -5.06 -2.15
CA VAL A 49 6.11 -4.09 -2.01
C VAL A 49 6.70 -3.72 -3.38
N MET A 50 6.73 -4.63 -4.35
CA MET A 50 7.21 -4.31 -5.70
C MET A 50 6.30 -3.32 -6.41
N GLU A 51 5.00 -3.49 -6.31
CA GLU A 51 4.00 -2.55 -6.85
C GLU A 51 4.15 -1.16 -6.20
N GLN A 52 4.34 -1.12 -4.88
CA GLN A 52 4.55 0.14 -4.16
C GLN A 52 5.85 0.84 -4.60
N ILE A 53 6.96 0.10 -4.76
CA ILE A 53 8.23 0.67 -5.21
C ILE A 53 8.10 1.21 -6.64
N ALA A 54 7.48 0.45 -7.53
CA ALA A 54 7.28 0.86 -8.92
C ALA A 54 6.44 2.15 -9.01
N ALA A 55 5.36 2.23 -8.22
CA ALA A 55 4.51 3.41 -8.15
C ALA A 55 5.25 4.63 -7.56
N GLU A 56 6.01 4.45 -6.47
CA GLU A 56 6.74 5.55 -5.81
C GLU A 56 7.90 6.10 -6.65
N LEU A 57 8.58 5.25 -7.42
CA LEU A 57 9.67 5.66 -8.30
C LEU A 57 9.19 6.02 -9.72
N GLY A 58 7.91 5.77 -10.03
CA GLY A 58 7.35 6.03 -11.35
C GLY A 58 7.93 5.14 -12.46
N VAL A 59 8.50 3.96 -12.12
CA VAL A 59 9.11 3.01 -13.06
C VAL A 59 8.13 1.92 -13.49
N GLY A 60 8.50 1.13 -14.51
CA GLY A 60 7.71 -0.02 -14.94
C GLY A 60 7.85 -1.22 -13.98
N LEU A 61 6.82 -2.08 -13.94
CA LEU A 61 6.87 -3.36 -13.22
C LEU A 61 6.35 -4.47 -14.13
N VAL A 62 7.19 -5.48 -14.35
CA VAL A 62 6.81 -6.77 -14.96
C VAL A 62 6.98 -7.84 -13.89
N SER A 63 5.92 -8.59 -13.60
CA SER A 63 5.89 -9.59 -12.54
C SER A 63 5.49 -10.96 -13.08
N TYR A 64 6.27 -11.97 -12.74
CA TYR A 64 6.02 -13.36 -13.09
C TYR A 64 6.14 -14.29 -11.89
N SER A 65 5.20 -15.23 -11.73
CA SER A 65 5.37 -16.39 -10.85
C SER A 65 6.07 -17.50 -11.62
N MET A 66 7.22 -17.93 -11.13
CA MET A 66 8.06 -18.90 -11.82
C MET A 66 7.59 -20.36 -11.70
N THR A 67 6.61 -20.63 -10.82
CA THR A 67 6.06 -21.99 -10.63
C THR A 67 5.29 -22.51 -11.85
N HIS A 68 4.74 -21.61 -12.66
CA HIS A 68 3.95 -21.97 -13.84
C HIS A 68 4.75 -22.00 -15.13
N HIS A 69 6.02 -21.60 -15.10
CA HIS A 69 6.85 -21.56 -16.28
C HIS A 69 7.58 -22.90 -16.55
N THR A 70 7.48 -23.34 -17.79
CA THR A 70 8.27 -24.43 -18.32
C THR A 70 9.60 -23.90 -18.88
N ARG A 71 10.56 -24.81 -19.15
CA ARG A 71 11.80 -24.43 -19.83
C ARG A 71 11.54 -23.73 -21.17
N GLN A 72 10.52 -24.16 -21.90
CA GLN A 72 10.18 -23.62 -23.23
C GLN A 72 9.58 -22.21 -23.13
N SER A 73 8.70 -21.96 -22.18
CA SER A 73 8.12 -20.61 -21.99
C SER A 73 9.16 -19.60 -21.46
N ALA A 74 10.09 -20.04 -20.61
CA ALA A 74 11.12 -19.18 -20.05
C ALA A 74 12.26 -18.89 -21.03
N LEU A 75 12.72 -19.85 -21.83
CA LEU A 75 13.83 -19.70 -22.79
C LEU A 75 13.39 -19.30 -24.19
N GLY A 76 12.13 -19.54 -24.55
CA GLY A 76 11.65 -19.53 -25.92
C GLY A 76 11.72 -20.89 -26.60
N LEU A 77 11.13 -20.99 -27.79
CA LEU A 77 11.13 -22.20 -28.61
C LEU A 77 12.36 -22.22 -29.51
N PRO A 78 13.05 -23.38 -29.64
CA PRO A 78 14.14 -23.51 -30.59
C PRO A 78 13.57 -23.50 -32.03
N TYR A 79 14.22 -22.77 -32.91
CA TYR A 79 13.96 -22.80 -34.35
C TYR A 79 15.28 -22.87 -35.12
N ILE A 80 15.22 -23.39 -36.34
CA ILE A 80 16.39 -23.55 -37.21
C ILE A 80 16.41 -22.35 -38.17
N THR A 81 17.54 -21.67 -38.24
CA THR A 81 17.84 -20.62 -39.21
C THR A 81 19.15 -20.94 -39.96
N GLU A 82 19.25 -20.43 -41.20
CA GLU A 82 20.50 -20.52 -41.96
C GLU A 82 21.36 -19.30 -41.69
N LYS A 83 22.65 -19.53 -41.36
CA LYS A 83 23.65 -18.46 -41.20
C LYS A 83 24.88 -18.80 -42.03
N GLU A 84 25.46 -17.80 -42.62
CA GLU A 84 26.67 -17.89 -43.39
C GLU A 84 27.88 -17.53 -42.52
N TYR A 85 28.86 -18.45 -42.44
CA TYR A 85 30.13 -18.26 -41.79
C TYR A 85 31.24 -18.66 -42.76
N ASP A 86 32.21 -17.77 -42.98
CA ASP A 86 33.33 -17.98 -43.90
C ASP A 86 32.92 -18.42 -45.32
N GLY A 87 31.80 -17.85 -45.83
CA GLY A 87 31.30 -18.16 -47.18
C GLY A 87 30.60 -19.53 -47.28
N LYS A 88 30.27 -20.19 -46.14
CA LYS A 88 29.52 -21.45 -46.08
C LYS A 88 28.27 -21.28 -45.28
N SER A 89 27.14 -21.81 -45.80
CA SER A 89 25.86 -21.82 -45.10
C SER A 89 25.80 -22.96 -44.08
N TYR A 90 25.36 -22.62 -42.85
CA TYR A 90 25.17 -23.58 -41.78
C TYR A 90 23.76 -23.44 -41.21
N GLN A 91 23.14 -24.57 -40.90
CA GLN A 91 21.91 -24.59 -40.11
C GLN A 91 22.24 -24.38 -38.63
N VAL A 92 21.74 -23.29 -38.05
CA VAL A 92 21.97 -22.90 -36.65
C VAL A 92 20.66 -22.96 -35.90
N SER A 93 20.68 -23.56 -34.71
CA SER A 93 19.55 -23.55 -33.79
C SER A 93 19.58 -22.24 -32.98
N GLU A 94 18.51 -21.48 -33.05
CA GLU A 94 18.28 -20.28 -32.26
C GLU A 94 17.01 -20.42 -31.42
N TYR A 95 16.81 -19.54 -30.45
CA TYR A 95 15.60 -19.50 -29.64
C TYR A 95 14.79 -18.27 -29.96
N THR A 96 13.47 -18.40 -29.99
CA THR A 96 12.56 -17.25 -30.02
C THR A 96 12.73 -16.42 -28.74
N MET A 97 12.34 -15.17 -28.77
CA MET A 97 12.34 -14.35 -27.55
C MET A 97 11.46 -14.97 -26.46
N SER A 98 12.00 -15.04 -25.26
CA SER A 98 11.27 -15.47 -24.06
C SER A 98 10.10 -14.52 -23.77
N GLU A 99 8.97 -15.05 -23.33
CA GLU A 99 7.82 -14.29 -22.89
C GLU A 99 8.20 -13.28 -21.79
N ILE A 100 9.04 -13.69 -20.86
CA ILE A 100 9.52 -12.84 -19.74
C ILE A 100 10.25 -11.59 -20.25
N ILE A 101 11.14 -11.75 -21.23
CA ILE A 101 11.87 -10.63 -21.83
C ILE A 101 10.95 -9.85 -22.77
N GLY A 102 10.12 -10.53 -23.55
CA GLY A 102 9.16 -9.91 -24.45
C GLY A 102 8.24 -8.94 -23.75
N SER A 103 7.68 -9.32 -22.60
CA SER A 103 6.80 -8.44 -21.82
C SER A 103 7.48 -7.18 -21.28
N VAL A 104 8.79 -7.26 -21.02
CA VAL A 104 9.57 -6.04 -20.67
C VAL A 104 9.60 -5.08 -21.87
N TYR A 105 9.91 -5.56 -23.08
CA TYR A 105 9.91 -4.74 -24.28
C TYR A 105 8.52 -4.22 -24.65
N ASP A 106 7.49 -5.03 -24.49
CA ASP A 106 6.10 -4.62 -24.75
C ASP A 106 5.70 -3.49 -23.80
N LEU A 107 5.96 -3.62 -22.51
CA LEU A 107 5.67 -2.58 -21.53
C LEU A 107 6.46 -1.29 -21.84
N MET A 108 7.73 -1.38 -22.21
CA MET A 108 8.52 -0.22 -22.64
C MET A 108 7.89 0.48 -23.84
N ARG A 109 7.45 -0.28 -24.84
CA ARG A 109 6.80 0.24 -26.05
C ARG A 109 5.46 0.92 -25.74
N GLU A 110 4.64 0.29 -24.92
CA GLU A 110 3.29 0.77 -24.58
C GLU A 110 3.30 1.99 -23.67
N THR A 111 4.23 2.03 -22.70
CA THR A 111 4.23 3.06 -21.67
C THR A 111 5.30 4.14 -21.85
N GLY A 112 6.27 3.91 -22.73
CA GLY A 112 7.44 4.78 -22.90
C GLY A 112 8.45 4.73 -21.73
N LYS A 113 8.25 3.85 -20.74
CA LYS A 113 9.14 3.74 -19.58
C LYS A 113 10.37 2.93 -19.92
N THR A 114 11.53 3.52 -19.78
CA THR A 114 12.84 2.89 -20.06
C THR A 114 13.46 2.23 -18.82
N GLU A 115 12.95 2.52 -17.63
CA GLU A 115 13.43 2.00 -16.36
C GLU A 115 12.33 1.22 -15.64
N GLY A 116 12.69 0.08 -15.00
CA GLY A 116 11.71 -0.79 -14.37
C GLY A 116 12.27 -1.89 -13.50
N ILE A 117 11.34 -2.66 -12.97
CA ILE A 117 11.58 -3.87 -12.19
C ILE A 117 11.07 -5.07 -12.98
N LEU A 118 11.93 -6.06 -13.19
CA LEU A 118 11.53 -7.42 -13.57
C LEU A 118 11.50 -8.24 -12.29
N PHE A 119 10.30 -8.54 -11.82
CA PHE A 119 10.06 -9.29 -10.60
C PHE A 119 9.71 -10.74 -10.89
N LEU A 120 10.51 -11.66 -10.35
CA LEU A 120 10.33 -13.10 -10.49
C LEU A 120 9.99 -13.71 -9.12
N ASP A 121 8.72 -13.99 -8.91
CA ASP A 121 8.24 -14.59 -7.67
C ASP A 121 8.45 -16.11 -7.66
N GLU A 122 8.61 -16.69 -6.48
CA GLU A 122 8.77 -18.13 -6.25
C GLU A 122 9.95 -18.75 -7.03
N ILE A 123 11.05 -17.98 -7.17
CA ILE A 123 12.22 -18.37 -7.98
C ILE A 123 12.87 -19.67 -7.50
N ASN A 124 12.75 -20.01 -6.24
CA ASN A 124 13.30 -21.23 -5.65
C ASN A 124 12.34 -22.42 -5.68
N CYS A 125 11.15 -22.26 -6.31
CA CYS A 125 10.18 -23.33 -6.55
C CYS A 125 10.20 -23.83 -8.02
N VAL A 126 11.13 -23.37 -8.84
CA VAL A 126 11.22 -23.76 -10.26
C VAL A 126 11.55 -25.25 -10.43
N SER A 127 11.08 -25.83 -11.54
CA SER A 127 11.36 -27.22 -11.87
C SER A 127 12.85 -27.50 -12.02
N GLU A 128 13.27 -28.76 -11.80
CA GLU A 128 14.68 -29.21 -11.95
C GLU A 128 15.28 -28.88 -13.30
N THR A 129 14.47 -28.98 -14.34
CA THR A 129 14.90 -28.71 -15.72
C THR A 129 15.06 -27.21 -16.01
N LEU A 130 14.36 -26.37 -15.28
CA LEU A 130 14.41 -24.91 -15.45
C LEU A 130 15.45 -24.25 -14.53
N ALA A 131 15.70 -24.79 -13.35
CA ALA A 131 16.59 -24.19 -12.35
C ALA A 131 17.97 -23.79 -12.89
N PRO A 132 18.74 -24.61 -13.64
CA PRO A 132 20.05 -24.22 -14.18
C PRO A 132 19.95 -23.01 -15.14
N CYS A 133 18.89 -22.96 -15.95
CA CYS A 133 18.69 -21.86 -16.88
C CYS A 133 18.34 -20.55 -16.14
N MET A 134 17.56 -20.64 -15.06
CA MET A 134 17.23 -19.48 -14.22
C MET A 134 18.44 -18.96 -13.48
N LEU A 135 19.30 -19.83 -12.96
CA LEU A 135 20.56 -19.42 -12.33
C LEU A 135 21.47 -18.69 -13.32
N GLN A 136 21.57 -19.19 -14.55
CA GLN A 136 22.31 -18.52 -15.63
C GLN A 136 21.67 -17.16 -15.96
N PHE A 137 20.33 -17.10 -16.03
CA PHE A 137 19.62 -15.83 -16.27
C PHE A 137 19.85 -14.82 -15.15
N LEU A 138 19.79 -15.23 -13.89
CA LEU A 138 20.06 -14.33 -12.76
C LEU A 138 21.49 -13.75 -12.85
N GLN A 139 22.45 -14.54 -13.32
CA GLN A 139 23.83 -14.11 -13.45
C GLN A 139 24.05 -13.16 -14.63
N TYR A 140 23.60 -13.55 -15.84
CA TYR A 140 23.93 -12.84 -17.09
C TYR A 140 22.80 -11.97 -17.62
N LYS A 141 21.58 -12.13 -17.09
CA LYS A 141 20.35 -11.45 -17.51
C LYS A 141 20.03 -11.65 -18.99
N VAL A 142 20.30 -12.89 -19.45
CA VAL A 142 20.15 -13.31 -20.85
C VAL A 142 19.44 -14.66 -20.89
N PHE A 143 18.43 -14.77 -21.75
CA PHE A 143 17.88 -16.04 -22.19
C PHE A 143 18.22 -16.26 -23.69
N GLY A 144 18.96 -17.30 -24.01
CA GLY A 144 19.49 -17.52 -25.37
C GLY A 144 20.33 -16.32 -25.82
N GLN A 145 19.91 -15.67 -26.89
CA GLN A 145 20.54 -14.45 -27.42
C GLN A 145 19.85 -13.14 -26.94
N HIS A 146 18.73 -13.27 -26.24
CA HIS A 146 17.92 -12.12 -25.84
C HIS A 146 18.28 -11.64 -24.43
N ARG A 147 18.52 -10.36 -24.28
CA ARG A 147 18.95 -9.72 -23.04
C ARG A 147 17.83 -8.87 -22.44
N VAL A 148 17.79 -8.81 -21.12
CA VAL A 148 16.97 -7.82 -20.40
C VAL A 148 17.50 -6.42 -20.74
N PRO A 149 16.64 -5.44 -21.10
CA PRO A 149 17.05 -4.08 -21.41
C PRO A 149 17.81 -3.41 -20.27
N SER A 150 18.79 -2.56 -20.63
CA SER A 150 19.44 -1.69 -19.66
C SER A 150 18.40 -0.79 -18.97
N GLY A 151 18.54 -0.56 -17.66
CA GLY A 151 17.54 0.17 -16.88
C GLY A 151 16.47 -0.73 -16.22
N TRP A 152 16.51 -2.05 -16.48
CA TRP A 152 15.61 -3.01 -15.81
C TRP A 152 16.39 -3.83 -14.78
N ILE A 153 15.90 -3.77 -13.54
CA ILE A 153 16.54 -4.43 -12.39
C ILE A 153 15.79 -5.72 -12.09
N LEU A 154 16.55 -6.80 -11.89
CA LEU A 154 15.99 -8.07 -11.45
C LEU A 154 15.80 -8.06 -9.94
N VAL A 155 14.55 -8.31 -9.53
CA VAL A 155 14.20 -8.60 -8.15
C VAL A 155 13.51 -9.97 -8.13
N THR A 156 13.91 -10.82 -7.22
CA THR A 156 13.35 -12.17 -7.10
C THR A 156 12.84 -12.39 -5.68
N ALA A 157 11.84 -13.23 -5.53
CA ALA A 157 11.32 -13.62 -4.22
C ALA A 157 11.21 -15.15 -4.10
N GLY A 158 11.29 -15.61 -2.87
CA GLY A 158 11.12 -17.02 -2.54
C GLY A 158 10.67 -17.22 -1.11
N ASN A 159 10.21 -18.40 -0.80
CA ASN A 159 9.87 -18.81 0.55
C ASN A 159 10.97 -19.72 1.11
N PRO A 160 11.23 -19.70 2.43
CA PRO A 160 12.11 -20.70 3.06
C PRO A 160 11.56 -22.13 2.91
N PRO A 161 12.44 -23.16 2.94
CA PRO A 161 12.05 -24.58 2.76
C PRO A 161 11.04 -25.09 3.79
N GLU A 162 10.98 -24.48 4.96
CA GLU A 162 10.10 -24.85 6.06
C GLU A 162 8.61 -24.70 5.68
N TYR A 163 8.32 -23.77 4.77
CA TYR A 163 6.96 -23.44 4.36
C TYR A 163 6.49 -24.15 3.09
N ASN A 164 7.43 -24.55 2.23
CA ASN A 164 7.11 -25.20 0.97
C ASN A 164 8.12 -26.32 0.65
N LYS A 165 7.64 -27.55 0.59
CA LYS A 165 8.47 -28.75 0.29
C LYS A 165 9.08 -28.74 -1.12
N SER A 166 8.53 -27.95 -2.04
CA SER A 166 9.04 -27.83 -3.42
C SER A 166 10.20 -26.84 -3.53
N VAL A 167 10.53 -26.15 -2.43
CA VAL A 167 11.61 -25.17 -2.38
C VAL A 167 12.96 -25.88 -2.44
N ARG A 168 13.88 -25.29 -3.20
CA ARG A 168 15.28 -25.67 -3.24
C ARG A 168 16.14 -24.57 -2.68
N ASP A 169 17.12 -24.95 -1.90
CA ASP A 169 18.14 -24.01 -1.45
C ASP A 169 19.13 -23.73 -2.60
N PHE A 170 19.46 -22.46 -2.77
CA PHE A 170 20.53 -22.06 -3.65
C PHE A 170 21.89 -22.39 -3.02
N ASP A 171 22.80 -22.89 -3.86
CA ASP A 171 24.19 -23.10 -3.45
C ASP A 171 24.92 -21.77 -3.13
N ILE A 172 26.03 -21.87 -2.44
CA ILE A 172 26.84 -20.72 -2.03
C ILE A 172 27.27 -19.89 -3.26
N VAL A 173 27.58 -20.55 -4.37
CA VAL A 173 28.04 -19.91 -5.61
C VAL A 173 26.94 -19.02 -6.20
N THR A 174 25.69 -19.48 -6.13
CA THR A 174 24.51 -18.69 -6.56
C THR A 174 24.24 -17.55 -5.59
N LEU A 175 24.24 -17.83 -4.28
CA LEU A 175 23.97 -16.81 -3.25
C LEU A 175 24.99 -15.67 -3.27
N ASP A 176 26.28 -15.95 -3.57
CA ASP A 176 27.33 -14.93 -3.70
C ASP A 176 27.05 -13.92 -4.85
N ARG A 177 26.23 -14.32 -5.83
CA ARG A 177 25.86 -13.47 -6.98
C ARG A 177 24.59 -12.69 -6.78
N LEU A 178 23.87 -12.91 -5.67
CA LEU A 178 22.62 -12.28 -5.32
C LEU A 178 22.82 -11.26 -4.19
N LYS A 179 21.92 -10.29 -4.11
CA LYS A 179 21.75 -9.43 -2.94
C LYS A 179 20.62 -10.02 -2.10
N ARG A 180 20.96 -10.90 -1.15
CA ARG A 180 20.01 -11.59 -0.30
C ARG A 180 19.42 -10.64 0.75
N ILE A 181 18.09 -10.63 0.88
CA ILE A 181 17.32 -9.89 1.86
C ILE A 181 16.40 -10.86 2.57
N GLU A 182 16.61 -11.08 3.86
CA GLU A 182 15.74 -11.90 4.70
C GLU A 182 14.67 -11.02 5.34
N ILE A 183 13.41 -11.41 5.16
CA ILE A 183 12.24 -10.64 5.60
C ILE A 183 11.49 -11.47 6.65
N GLU A 184 11.19 -10.82 7.76
CA GLU A 184 10.41 -11.39 8.87
C GLU A 184 9.10 -10.64 9.03
N PRO A 185 8.03 -11.35 9.48
CA PRO A 185 6.76 -10.69 9.81
C PRO A 185 6.95 -9.68 10.94
N ASP A 186 6.40 -8.49 10.76
CA ASP A 186 6.43 -7.44 11.77
C ASP A 186 5.07 -6.74 11.85
N TYR A 187 4.42 -6.86 13.01
CA TYR A 187 3.10 -6.30 13.24
C TYR A 187 3.09 -4.77 13.15
N GLU A 188 4.07 -4.10 13.72
CA GLU A 188 4.08 -2.62 13.76
C GLU A 188 4.21 -2.04 12.35
N THR A 189 5.06 -2.61 11.52
CA THR A 189 5.18 -2.22 10.11
C THR A 189 3.90 -2.51 9.32
N TRP A 190 3.27 -3.68 9.57
CA TRP A 190 1.99 -4.01 8.94
C TRP A 190 0.87 -3.08 9.40
N LYS A 191 0.85 -2.66 10.66
CA LYS A 191 -0.12 -1.73 11.24
C LYS A 191 -0.13 -0.39 10.49
N GLU A 192 1.06 0.16 10.17
CA GLU A 192 1.16 1.39 9.36
C GLU A 192 0.55 1.24 7.96
N TYR A 193 0.83 0.11 7.31
CA TYR A 193 0.21 -0.22 6.02
C TYR A 193 -1.30 -0.39 6.15
N ALA A 194 -1.76 -1.12 7.17
CA ALA A 194 -3.17 -1.39 7.44
C ALA A 194 -3.98 -0.10 7.64
N TYR A 195 -3.43 0.88 8.34
CA TYR A 195 -4.05 2.21 8.47
C TYR A 195 -4.17 2.93 7.13
N LYS A 196 -3.14 2.91 6.29
CA LYS A 196 -3.18 3.53 4.95
C LYS A 196 -4.19 2.84 4.04
N LYS A 197 -4.26 1.53 4.09
CA LYS A 197 -5.23 0.74 3.33
C LYS A 197 -6.65 0.88 3.88
N GLY A 198 -6.80 1.16 5.18
CA GLY A 198 -8.07 1.20 5.89
C GLY A 198 -8.58 -0.20 6.21
N VAL A 199 -7.74 -1.05 6.77
CA VAL A 199 -8.15 -2.37 7.31
C VAL A 199 -9.23 -2.17 8.37
N HIS A 200 -10.20 -3.09 8.44
CA HIS A 200 -11.37 -2.98 9.31
C HIS A 200 -10.98 -2.83 10.79
N ALA A 201 -11.66 -1.94 11.51
CA ALA A 201 -11.33 -1.59 12.88
C ALA A 201 -11.30 -2.76 13.85
N SER A 202 -12.23 -3.74 13.70
CA SER A 202 -12.25 -4.94 14.55
C SER A 202 -10.94 -5.74 14.42
N VAL A 203 -10.36 -5.82 13.22
CA VAL A 203 -9.09 -6.50 12.99
C VAL A 203 -7.96 -5.73 13.66
N MET A 204 -7.93 -4.41 13.47
CA MET A 204 -6.89 -3.54 14.04
C MET A 204 -6.87 -3.59 15.56
N THR A 205 -8.03 -3.45 16.20
CA THR A 205 -8.16 -3.45 17.66
C THR A 205 -7.91 -4.83 18.27
N TYR A 206 -8.38 -5.90 17.62
CA TYR A 206 -8.07 -7.27 18.05
C TYR A 206 -6.56 -7.53 18.05
N LEU A 207 -5.88 -7.20 16.96
CA LEU A 207 -4.44 -7.41 16.81
C LEU A 207 -3.62 -6.49 17.71
N ALA A 208 -4.10 -5.27 18.01
CA ALA A 208 -3.44 -4.39 18.98
C ALA A 208 -3.40 -5.03 20.38
N ALA A 209 -4.49 -5.70 20.78
CA ALA A 209 -4.57 -6.43 22.06
C ALA A 209 -3.85 -7.79 22.02
N ARG A 210 -3.79 -8.44 20.84
CA ARG A 210 -3.27 -9.80 20.67
C ARG A 210 -2.26 -9.90 19.53
N LYS A 211 -1.18 -9.15 19.60
CA LYS A 211 -0.11 -9.09 18.58
C LYS A 211 0.44 -10.46 18.15
N LYS A 212 0.42 -11.45 19.05
CA LYS A 212 0.89 -12.82 18.78
C LYS A 212 0.02 -13.57 17.76
N ASP A 213 -1.23 -13.17 17.59
CA ASP A 213 -2.16 -13.78 16.65
C ASP A 213 -2.04 -13.18 15.24
N PHE A 214 -1.19 -12.17 15.04
CA PHE A 214 -0.94 -11.53 13.75
C PHE A 214 -0.33 -12.49 12.71
N TYR A 215 0.69 -13.24 13.13
CA TYR A 215 1.38 -14.16 12.26
C TYR A 215 1.74 -15.44 12.99
N LYS A 216 1.22 -16.56 12.53
CA LYS A 216 1.42 -17.87 13.14
C LYS A 216 1.39 -18.96 12.08
N ILE A 217 2.40 -19.83 12.05
CA ILE A 217 2.41 -21.02 11.21
C ILE A 217 2.89 -22.18 12.06
N GLU A 218 2.02 -23.17 12.27
CA GLU A 218 2.30 -24.36 13.08
C GLU A 218 1.92 -25.62 12.29
N ASN A 219 2.77 -26.63 12.38
CA ASN A 219 2.49 -27.97 11.88
C ASN A 219 2.05 -28.83 13.06
N ALA A 220 0.75 -29.11 13.15
CA ALA A 220 0.18 -29.97 14.18
C ALA A 220 -0.18 -31.35 13.62
N ALA A 221 -0.42 -32.34 14.51
CA ALA A 221 -0.83 -33.67 14.12
C ALA A 221 -2.15 -33.72 13.33
N GLY A 222 -2.99 -32.67 13.46
CA GLY A 222 -4.28 -32.52 12.77
C GLY A 222 -4.25 -31.73 11.45
N GLY A 223 -3.06 -31.26 11.02
CA GLY A 223 -2.93 -30.45 9.81
C GLY A 223 -2.03 -29.21 10.01
N LYS A 224 -1.98 -28.38 8.98
CA LYS A 224 -1.31 -27.09 9.08
C LYS A 224 -2.28 -26.04 9.59
N HIS A 225 -1.93 -25.39 10.69
CA HIS A 225 -2.64 -24.24 11.22
C HIS A 225 -1.81 -22.98 10.93
N PHE A 226 -2.41 -21.99 10.28
CA PHE A 226 -1.68 -20.79 9.96
C PHE A 226 -2.58 -19.56 9.91
N VAL A 227 -2.01 -18.44 10.31
CA VAL A 227 -2.55 -17.10 10.17
C VAL A 227 -1.45 -16.22 9.59
N THR A 228 -1.77 -15.43 8.59
CA THR A 228 -0.81 -14.56 7.89
C THR A 228 -1.35 -13.14 7.79
N ALA A 229 -0.47 -12.16 7.53
CA ALA A 229 -0.89 -10.78 7.26
C ALA A 229 -1.87 -10.68 6.08
N ARG A 230 -1.68 -11.49 5.03
CA ARG A 230 -2.64 -11.60 3.91
C ARG A 230 -4.01 -12.10 4.37
N GLY A 231 -4.06 -13.12 5.23
CA GLY A 231 -5.32 -13.64 5.75
C GLY A 231 -6.13 -12.57 6.49
N TRP A 232 -5.49 -11.75 7.31
CA TRP A 232 -6.12 -10.62 7.99
C TRP A 232 -6.60 -9.53 7.03
N ASP A 233 -5.81 -9.25 6.02
CA ASP A 233 -6.11 -8.24 5.00
C ASP A 233 -7.33 -8.64 4.16
N ASP A 234 -7.33 -9.88 3.65
CA ASP A 234 -8.43 -10.44 2.86
C ASP A 234 -9.72 -10.56 3.70
N LEU A 235 -9.61 -11.01 4.96
CA LEU A 235 -10.73 -11.07 5.89
C LEU A 235 -11.33 -9.69 6.13
N SER A 236 -10.49 -8.67 6.33
CA SER A 236 -10.94 -7.28 6.51
C SER A 236 -11.78 -6.77 5.34
N GLU A 237 -11.35 -7.05 4.11
CA GLU A 237 -12.13 -6.65 2.91
C GLU A 237 -13.47 -7.38 2.85
N MET A 238 -13.49 -8.67 3.20
CA MET A 238 -14.74 -9.43 3.23
C MET A 238 -15.68 -8.96 4.34
N ILE A 239 -15.17 -8.64 5.53
CA ILE A 239 -16.02 -8.10 6.62
C ILE A 239 -16.72 -6.83 6.13
N LYS A 240 -16.01 -5.88 5.51
CA LYS A 240 -16.60 -4.64 4.98
C LYS A 240 -17.71 -4.92 3.96
N LEU A 241 -17.43 -5.81 3.01
CA LEU A 241 -18.40 -6.16 1.97
C LEU A 241 -19.62 -6.89 2.56
N TYR A 242 -19.43 -7.71 3.58
CA TYR A 242 -20.53 -8.37 4.29
C TYR A 242 -21.40 -7.36 5.04
N GLU A 243 -20.77 -6.40 5.75
CA GLU A 243 -21.48 -5.33 6.45
C GLU A 243 -22.26 -4.43 5.46
N GLU A 244 -21.64 -4.03 4.34
CA GLU A 244 -22.28 -3.22 3.29
C GLU A 244 -23.49 -3.92 2.68
N ASN A 245 -23.46 -5.25 2.55
CA ASN A 245 -24.54 -6.04 1.99
C ASN A 245 -25.50 -6.63 3.05
N GLY A 246 -25.30 -6.30 4.33
CA GLY A 246 -26.13 -6.79 5.43
C GLY A 246 -26.02 -8.30 5.66
N LEU A 247 -24.88 -8.91 5.31
CA LEU A 247 -24.59 -10.33 5.51
C LEU A 247 -23.95 -10.56 6.89
N ALA A 248 -24.23 -11.71 7.48
CA ALA A 248 -23.66 -12.07 8.78
C ALA A 248 -22.18 -12.50 8.64
N VAL A 249 -21.34 -11.92 9.48
CA VAL A 249 -19.94 -12.34 9.65
C VAL A 249 -19.90 -13.35 10.79
N ASP A 250 -19.62 -14.59 10.49
CA ASP A 250 -19.61 -15.69 11.45
C ASP A 250 -18.25 -16.40 11.53
N GLU A 251 -18.10 -17.32 12.48
CA GLU A 251 -16.89 -18.13 12.67
C GLU A 251 -16.53 -18.91 11.41
N GLN A 252 -17.51 -19.35 10.60
CA GLN A 252 -17.26 -20.13 9.40
C GLN A 252 -16.58 -19.30 8.31
N LEU A 253 -17.04 -18.05 8.12
CA LEU A 253 -16.38 -17.10 7.22
C LEU A 253 -14.95 -16.82 7.69
N ILE A 254 -14.77 -16.51 8.97
CA ILE A 254 -13.47 -16.17 9.54
C ILE A 254 -12.47 -17.32 9.38
N CYS A 255 -12.87 -18.57 9.62
CA CYS A 255 -12.04 -19.76 9.46
C CYS A 255 -11.54 -19.97 8.01
N GLN A 256 -12.23 -19.45 7.00
CA GLN A 256 -11.80 -19.56 5.61
C GLN A 256 -10.54 -18.72 5.32
N TYR A 257 -10.34 -17.63 6.06
CA TYR A 257 -9.20 -16.71 5.92
C TYR A 257 -8.12 -16.95 6.97
N LEU A 258 -8.54 -17.19 8.24
CA LEU A 258 -7.66 -17.47 9.35
C LEU A 258 -7.71 -18.99 9.63
N GLN A 259 -6.80 -19.73 9.03
CA GLN A 259 -6.80 -21.20 9.10
C GLN A 259 -6.20 -21.73 10.42
N ASP A 260 -6.58 -21.09 11.54
CA ASP A 260 -6.35 -21.52 12.91
C ASP A 260 -7.68 -21.42 13.68
N ALA A 261 -8.26 -22.57 14.03
CA ALA A 261 -9.59 -22.63 14.62
C ALA A 261 -9.70 -21.87 15.96
N ARG A 262 -8.61 -21.83 16.75
CA ARG A 262 -8.60 -21.09 18.02
C ARG A 262 -8.67 -19.59 17.76
N ILE A 263 -7.80 -19.07 16.89
CA ILE A 263 -7.76 -17.64 16.57
C ILE A 263 -9.05 -17.21 15.89
N SER A 264 -9.60 -18.04 14.98
CA SER A 264 -10.86 -17.74 14.30
C SER A 264 -12.03 -17.63 15.28
N LYS A 265 -12.14 -18.56 16.23
CA LYS A 265 -13.17 -18.52 17.28
C LYS A 265 -13.00 -17.32 18.20
N ASP A 266 -11.77 -17.06 18.66
CA ASP A 266 -11.46 -15.92 19.52
C ASP A 266 -11.80 -14.59 18.83
N PHE A 267 -11.47 -14.47 17.53
CA PHE A 267 -11.80 -13.29 16.74
C PHE A 267 -13.31 -13.16 16.46
N ALA A 268 -14.04 -14.26 16.22
CA ALA A 268 -15.49 -14.24 16.04
C ALA A 268 -16.21 -13.70 17.28
N ILE A 269 -15.83 -14.20 18.45
CA ILE A 269 -16.37 -13.70 19.74
C ILE A 269 -16.05 -12.21 19.92
N TYR A 270 -14.82 -11.82 19.59
CA TYR A 270 -14.40 -10.42 19.68
C TYR A 270 -15.19 -9.53 18.72
N TYR A 271 -15.43 -9.97 17.49
CA TYR A 271 -16.19 -9.24 16.48
C TYR A 271 -17.65 -9.01 16.92
N ASP A 272 -18.30 -10.02 17.50
CA ASP A 272 -19.65 -9.88 18.07
C ASP A 272 -19.69 -8.85 19.20
N LEU A 273 -18.70 -8.87 20.10
CA LEU A 273 -18.57 -7.87 21.17
C LEU A 273 -18.29 -6.47 20.63
N PHE A 274 -17.44 -6.37 19.64
CA PHE A 274 -17.10 -5.11 18.96
C PHE A 274 -18.36 -4.45 18.37
N ASN A 275 -19.19 -5.19 17.66
CA ASN A 275 -20.44 -4.69 17.09
C ASN A 275 -21.47 -4.33 18.18
N LYS A 276 -21.55 -5.10 19.25
CA LYS A 276 -22.38 -4.78 20.40
C LYS A 276 -21.94 -3.46 21.03
N TYR A 277 -20.65 -3.26 21.26
CA TYR A 277 -20.14 -2.00 21.82
C TYR A 277 -20.38 -0.82 20.88
N ARG A 278 -20.21 -1.00 19.57
CA ARG A 278 -20.53 0.05 18.59
C ARG A 278 -21.97 0.54 18.71
N SER A 279 -22.93 -0.40 18.87
CA SER A 279 -24.35 -0.09 19.07
C SER A 279 -24.63 0.51 20.45
N ASP A 280 -24.10 -0.08 21.51
CA ASP A 280 -24.35 0.28 22.89
C ASP A 280 -23.81 1.66 23.27
N TYR A 281 -22.62 2.03 22.74
CA TYR A 281 -21.98 3.33 22.98
C TYR A 281 -22.37 4.42 21.99
N GLN A 282 -23.13 4.06 20.93
CA GLN A 282 -23.63 5.01 19.95
C GLN A 282 -22.52 5.97 19.44
N VAL A 283 -21.44 5.36 18.91
CA VAL A 283 -20.19 6.07 18.54
C VAL A 283 -20.44 7.31 17.70
N GLU A 284 -21.41 7.27 16.78
CA GLU A 284 -21.79 8.44 15.96
C GLU A 284 -22.18 9.65 16.82
N LYS A 285 -22.92 9.42 17.92
CA LYS A 285 -23.30 10.50 18.84
C LYS A 285 -22.13 11.05 19.65
N ILE A 286 -21.08 10.23 19.86
CA ILE A 286 -19.83 10.71 20.48
C ILE A 286 -19.14 11.70 19.53
N LEU A 287 -19.06 11.36 18.24
CA LEU A 287 -18.48 12.24 17.22
C LEU A 287 -19.28 13.54 17.04
N ASP A 288 -20.60 13.45 17.10
CA ASP A 288 -21.50 14.62 17.00
C ASP A 288 -21.56 15.47 18.28
N GLY A 289 -21.00 14.97 19.40
CA GLY A 289 -21.02 15.64 20.69
C GLY A 289 -22.38 15.60 21.40
N THR A 290 -23.31 14.74 20.96
CA THR A 290 -24.69 14.61 21.49
C THR A 290 -24.87 13.38 22.39
N VAL A 291 -23.78 12.79 22.86
CA VAL A 291 -23.78 11.60 23.70
C VAL A 291 -24.44 11.86 25.05
N SER A 292 -25.26 10.91 25.53
CA SER A 292 -25.92 11.01 26.84
C SER A 292 -24.93 10.77 27.99
N GLU A 293 -25.21 11.40 29.14
CA GLU A 293 -24.40 11.23 30.36
C GLU A 293 -24.35 9.77 30.83
N SER A 294 -25.41 8.99 30.58
CA SER A 294 -25.46 7.56 30.90
C SER A 294 -24.41 6.75 30.13
N ILE A 295 -24.11 7.13 28.90
CA ILE A 295 -23.04 6.48 28.08
C ILE A 295 -21.66 6.85 28.62
N VAL A 296 -21.45 8.09 29.02
CA VAL A 296 -20.19 8.53 29.64
C VAL A 296 -19.94 7.77 30.94
N LEU A 297 -20.93 7.67 31.83
CA LEU A 297 -20.84 6.91 33.07
C LEU A 297 -20.61 5.40 32.83
N ARG A 298 -21.19 4.86 31.76
CA ARG A 298 -20.94 3.46 31.39
C ARG A 298 -19.49 3.26 30.98
N ALA A 299 -18.94 4.16 30.15
CA ALA A 299 -17.55 4.09 29.72
C ALA A 299 -16.58 4.24 30.89
N GLU A 300 -16.87 5.12 31.85
CA GLU A 300 -16.12 5.29 33.10
C GLU A 300 -16.04 4.00 33.92
N ARG A 301 -17.14 3.22 33.97
CA ARG A 301 -17.22 1.96 34.75
C ARG A 301 -16.79 0.73 33.99
N ALA A 302 -16.51 0.84 32.69
CA ALA A 302 -16.14 -0.27 31.83
C ALA A 302 -14.77 -0.85 32.25
N CYS A 303 -14.60 -2.17 32.04
CA CYS A 303 -13.31 -2.83 32.22
C CYS A 303 -12.31 -2.38 31.12
N MET A 304 -11.03 -2.58 31.33
CA MET A 304 -9.97 -2.11 30.42
C MET A 304 -10.15 -2.61 29.01
N ASP A 305 -10.53 -3.87 28.80
CA ASP A 305 -10.74 -4.45 27.46
C ASP A 305 -11.91 -3.78 26.72
N GLU A 306 -13.00 -3.46 27.44
CA GLU A 306 -14.15 -2.73 26.88
C GLU A 306 -13.77 -1.29 26.53
N ARG A 307 -13.00 -0.60 27.39
CA ARG A 307 -12.49 0.75 27.12
C ARG A 307 -11.58 0.81 25.89
N LEU A 308 -10.65 -0.16 25.76
CA LEU A 308 -9.76 -0.25 24.58
C LEU A 308 -10.55 -0.51 23.30
N SER A 309 -11.58 -1.39 23.37
CA SER A 309 -12.46 -1.65 22.24
C SER A 309 -13.24 -0.39 21.83
N LEU A 310 -13.76 0.36 22.82
CA LEU A 310 -14.45 1.62 22.59
C LEU A 310 -13.52 2.67 21.97
N LEU A 311 -12.30 2.81 22.47
CA LEU A 311 -11.30 3.71 21.89
C LEU A 311 -10.99 3.36 20.44
N GLY A 312 -10.85 2.06 20.13
CA GLY A 312 -10.65 1.58 18.77
C GLY A 312 -11.82 1.93 17.85
N LEU A 313 -13.07 1.77 18.32
CA LEU A 313 -14.27 2.17 17.57
C LEU A 313 -14.32 3.68 17.29
N ILE A 314 -14.05 4.48 18.30
CA ILE A 314 -14.00 5.94 18.18
C ILE A 314 -12.89 6.37 17.22
N PHE A 315 -11.70 5.77 17.38
CA PHE A 315 -10.54 6.04 16.54
C PHE A 315 -10.84 5.74 15.06
N ASP A 316 -11.44 4.58 14.77
CA ASP A 316 -11.79 4.21 13.40
C ASP A 316 -12.80 5.18 12.80
N SER A 317 -13.89 5.49 13.53
CA SER A 317 -14.94 6.37 13.05
C SER A 317 -14.43 7.79 12.78
N VAL A 318 -13.60 8.35 13.68
CA VAL A 318 -13.03 9.69 13.46
C VAL A 318 -12.00 9.67 12.33
N THR A 319 -11.12 8.69 12.27
CA THR A 319 -10.10 8.63 11.22
C THR A 319 -10.68 8.39 9.83
N ALA A 320 -11.82 7.70 9.71
CA ALA A 320 -12.55 7.57 8.46
C ALA A 320 -13.03 8.94 7.93
N GLN A 321 -13.56 9.82 8.80
CA GLN A 321 -13.91 11.18 8.41
C GLN A 321 -12.69 12.00 7.98
N LEU A 322 -11.60 11.95 8.77
CA LEU A 322 -10.35 12.67 8.46
C LEU A 322 -9.72 12.19 7.16
N ARG A 323 -9.78 10.89 6.89
CA ARG A 323 -9.33 10.28 5.64
C ARG A 323 -10.10 10.84 4.45
N THR A 324 -11.41 10.93 4.55
CA THR A 324 -12.26 11.50 3.49
C THR A 324 -11.84 12.93 3.15
N VAL A 325 -11.54 13.76 4.15
CA VAL A 325 -11.02 15.11 3.95
C VAL A 325 -9.69 15.10 3.20
N CYS A 326 -8.71 14.29 3.66
CA CYS A 326 -7.40 14.19 3.03
C CYS A 326 -7.47 13.67 1.58
N GLU A 327 -8.33 12.70 1.29
CA GLU A 327 -8.54 12.17 -0.07
C GLU A 327 -9.17 13.25 -0.97
N ARG A 328 -10.16 14.02 -0.48
CA ARG A 328 -10.76 15.14 -1.23
C ARG A 328 -9.77 16.27 -1.49
N GLU A 329 -8.88 16.56 -0.54
CA GLU A 329 -7.77 17.49 -0.78
C GLU A 329 -6.88 17.05 -1.93
N ASN A 330 -6.43 15.79 -1.95
CA ASN A 330 -5.60 15.26 -3.01
C ASN A 330 -6.28 15.40 -4.37
N ILE A 331 -7.58 15.07 -4.45
CA ILE A 331 -8.36 15.21 -5.68
C ILE A 331 -8.41 16.68 -6.13
N LEU A 332 -8.67 17.63 -5.23
CA LEU A 332 -8.72 19.05 -5.58
C LEU A 332 -7.34 19.61 -5.96
N ASP A 333 -6.25 19.09 -5.39
CA ASP A 333 -4.91 19.45 -5.81
C ASP A 333 -4.62 18.99 -7.25
N LEU A 334 -5.02 17.76 -7.63
CA LEU A 334 -4.95 17.27 -9.00
C LEU A 334 -5.80 18.12 -9.95
N VAL A 335 -7.04 18.43 -9.58
CA VAL A 335 -7.94 19.30 -10.35
C VAL A 335 -7.33 20.70 -10.52
N THR A 336 -6.73 21.26 -9.47
CA THR A 336 -6.06 22.57 -9.53
C THR A 336 -4.94 22.58 -10.57
N GLY A 337 -4.15 21.49 -10.67
CA GLY A 337 -3.14 21.32 -11.70
C GLY A 337 -3.73 21.38 -13.10
N GLN A 338 -4.85 20.65 -13.32
CA GLN A 338 -5.53 20.64 -14.62
C GLN A 338 -6.16 21.99 -14.96
N LEU A 339 -6.76 22.69 -13.99
CA LEU A 339 -7.35 24.02 -14.22
C LEU A 339 -6.29 25.10 -14.54
N LYS A 340 -5.08 24.99 -13.97
CA LYS A 340 -3.95 25.86 -14.38
C LYS A 340 -3.56 25.61 -15.82
N ALA A 341 -3.46 24.35 -16.24
CA ALA A 341 -3.15 24.00 -17.64
C ALA A 341 -4.26 24.45 -18.59
N LEU A 342 -5.54 24.29 -18.22
CA LEU A 342 -6.68 24.78 -18.98
C LEU A 342 -6.60 26.30 -19.18
N LYS A 343 -6.33 27.06 -18.10
CA LYS A 343 -6.22 28.52 -18.16
C LYS A 343 -5.12 29.00 -19.09
N GLU A 344 -3.99 28.30 -19.13
CA GLU A 344 -2.90 28.62 -20.06
C GLU A 344 -3.30 28.32 -21.52
N LYS A 345 -3.90 27.17 -21.79
CA LYS A 345 -4.38 26.80 -23.13
C LYS A 345 -5.47 27.75 -23.67
N LEU A 346 -6.34 28.29 -22.80
CA LEU A 346 -7.38 29.25 -23.16
C LEU A 346 -6.85 30.61 -23.58
N LYS A 347 -5.55 30.91 -23.43
CA LYS A 347 -4.93 32.11 -23.98
C LYS A 347 -4.76 32.03 -25.50
N ASP A 348 -4.56 30.82 -26.01
CA ASP A 348 -4.22 30.57 -27.43
C ASP A 348 -5.42 30.03 -28.22
N VAL A 349 -6.32 29.30 -27.54
CA VAL A 349 -7.47 28.60 -28.16
C VAL A 349 -8.75 28.93 -27.40
N SER A 350 -9.83 29.25 -28.11
CA SER A 350 -11.15 29.47 -27.53
C SER A 350 -11.96 28.18 -27.43
N GLY A 351 -12.77 28.04 -26.33
CA GLY A 351 -13.65 26.91 -26.10
C GLY A 351 -13.22 26.00 -24.96
N ALA A 352 -13.60 26.36 -23.71
CA ALA A 352 -13.23 25.60 -22.53
C ALA A 352 -13.78 24.16 -22.56
N ALA A 353 -15.00 23.94 -23.08
CA ALA A 353 -15.60 22.63 -23.16
C ALA A 353 -14.81 21.66 -24.09
N ALA A 354 -14.30 22.16 -25.21
CA ALA A 354 -13.50 21.36 -26.14
C ALA A 354 -12.13 21.00 -25.53
N LEU A 355 -11.47 21.98 -24.92
CA LEU A 355 -10.18 21.76 -24.23
C LEU A 355 -10.33 20.82 -23.04
N LEU A 356 -11.41 20.90 -22.26
CA LEU A 356 -11.70 19.96 -21.18
C LEU A 356 -11.88 18.53 -21.73
N SER A 357 -12.56 18.36 -22.86
CA SER A 357 -12.70 17.05 -23.50
C SER A 357 -11.37 16.45 -23.90
N GLU A 358 -10.48 17.24 -24.52
CA GLU A 358 -9.12 16.80 -24.88
C GLU A 358 -8.30 16.41 -23.64
N MET A 359 -8.37 17.22 -22.58
CA MET A 359 -7.65 16.96 -21.33
C MET A 359 -8.15 15.70 -20.62
N ILE A 360 -9.47 15.48 -20.60
CA ILE A 360 -10.10 14.28 -20.02
C ILE A 360 -9.62 13.03 -20.75
N GLU A 361 -9.63 13.03 -22.09
CA GLU A 361 -9.16 11.89 -22.86
C GLU A 361 -7.67 11.61 -22.66
N ALA A 362 -6.83 12.65 -22.63
CA ALA A 362 -5.41 12.49 -22.37
C ALA A 362 -5.13 11.91 -20.98
N GLU A 363 -5.87 12.32 -19.94
CA GLU A 363 -5.71 11.76 -18.59
C GLU A 363 -6.29 10.34 -18.47
N ARG A 364 -7.36 10.00 -19.20
CA ARG A 364 -7.86 8.61 -19.30
C ARG A 364 -6.82 7.69 -19.92
N GLU A 365 -6.20 8.10 -21.01
CA GLU A 365 -5.13 7.32 -21.65
C GLU A 365 -3.93 7.13 -20.74
N LYS A 366 -3.54 8.16 -19.98
CA LYS A 366 -2.47 8.05 -18.97
C LYS A 366 -2.83 7.07 -17.86
N LEU A 367 -4.09 7.11 -17.38
CA LEU A 367 -4.58 6.21 -16.35
C LEU A 367 -4.55 4.75 -16.84
N GLU A 368 -5.00 4.48 -18.07
CA GLU A 368 -4.99 3.13 -18.63
C GLU A 368 -3.55 2.62 -18.85
N ARG A 369 -2.66 3.44 -19.41
CA ARG A 369 -1.22 3.10 -19.52
C ARG A 369 -0.59 2.83 -18.15
N GLY A 370 -0.94 3.63 -17.14
CA GLY A 370 -0.45 3.46 -15.78
C GLY A 370 -0.95 2.17 -15.12
N LYS A 371 -2.18 1.74 -15.40
CA LYS A 371 -2.72 0.45 -14.93
C LYS A 371 -1.98 -0.73 -15.60
N GLN A 372 -1.83 -0.70 -16.91
CA GLN A 372 -1.11 -1.74 -17.65
C GLN A 372 0.32 -1.93 -17.17
N SER A 373 1.00 -0.82 -16.84
CA SER A 373 2.38 -0.86 -16.34
C SER A 373 2.51 -1.11 -14.83
N SER A 374 1.39 -1.29 -14.12
CA SER A 374 1.36 -1.38 -12.64
C SER A 374 2.13 -0.24 -11.93
N SER A 375 2.25 0.92 -12.60
CA SER A 375 3.05 2.05 -12.14
C SER A 375 2.25 3.12 -11.38
N ILE A 376 0.95 2.89 -11.19
CA ILE A 376 0.05 3.78 -10.45
C ILE A 376 -0.59 2.97 -9.32
N SER A 377 -0.46 3.45 -8.09
CA SER A 377 -1.08 2.81 -6.93
C SER A 377 -2.61 2.79 -7.03
N PRO A 378 -3.30 1.81 -6.41
CA PRO A 378 -4.77 1.76 -6.40
C PRO A 378 -5.41 3.06 -5.88
N GLN A 379 -4.80 3.70 -4.88
CA GLN A 379 -5.24 4.98 -4.34
C GLN A 379 -5.14 6.10 -5.40
N ALA A 380 -4.00 6.22 -6.07
CA ALA A 380 -3.81 7.24 -7.12
C ALA A 380 -4.75 6.99 -8.32
N GLN A 381 -5.04 5.73 -8.66
CA GLN A 381 -6.05 5.40 -9.68
C GLN A 381 -7.44 5.90 -9.27
N ARG A 382 -7.82 5.70 -8.00
CA ARG A 382 -9.10 6.17 -7.45
C ARG A 382 -9.17 7.70 -7.46
N GLU A 383 -8.14 8.38 -6.96
CA GLU A 383 -8.05 9.85 -6.95
C GLU A 383 -8.13 10.44 -8.37
N THR A 384 -7.43 9.82 -9.34
CA THR A 384 -7.50 10.23 -10.76
C THR A 384 -8.89 10.05 -11.35
N ARG A 385 -9.61 8.96 -11.02
CA ARG A 385 -10.99 8.77 -11.48
C ARG A 385 -11.91 9.87 -10.96
N PHE A 386 -11.84 10.20 -9.68
CA PHE A 386 -12.63 11.29 -9.12
C PHE A 386 -12.25 12.66 -9.71
N MET A 387 -10.97 12.89 -9.99
CA MET A 387 -10.53 14.09 -10.73
C MET A 387 -11.20 14.17 -12.11
N LEU A 388 -11.23 13.05 -12.85
CA LEU A 388 -11.89 12.97 -14.17
C LEU A 388 -13.39 13.24 -14.06
N GLU A 389 -14.07 12.69 -13.05
CA GLU A 389 -15.50 12.97 -12.78
C GLU A 389 -15.73 14.47 -12.56
N TYR A 390 -14.89 15.13 -11.76
CA TYR A 390 -15.01 16.58 -11.55
C TYR A 390 -14.77 17.37 -12.84
N LEU A 391 -13.80 17.00 -13.67
CA LEU A 391 -13.59 17.66 -14.95
C LEU A 391 -14.78 17.46 -15.91
N GLU A 392 -15.43 16.28 -15.88
CA GLU A 392 -16.66 16.03 -16.64
C GLU A 392 -17.85 16.87 -16.15
N GLU A 393 -18.02 17.00 -14.82
CA GLU A 393 -19.02 17.89 -14.23
C GLU A 393 -18.77 19.35 -14.68
N PHE A 394 -17.53 19.82 -14.67
CA PHE A 394 -17.19 21.17 -15.10
C PHE A 394 -17.46 21.38 -16.58
N ARG A 395 -17.12 20.40 -17.43
CA ARG A 395 -17.44 20.43 -18.86
C ARG A 395 -18.95 20.52 -19.08
N ALA A 396 -19.71 19.69 -18.38
CA ALA A 396 -21.18 19.70 -18.47
C ALA A 396 -21.77 21.05 -18.03
N ALA A 397 -21.26 21.64 -16.96
CA ALA A 397 -21.68 22.97 -16.50
C ALA A 397 -21.42 24.07 -17.56
N VAL A 398 -20.25 24.05 -18.21
CA VAL A 398 -19.93 24.99 -19.31
C VAL A 398 -20.90 24.81 -20.48
N MET A 399 -21.19 23.56 -20.89
CA MET A 399 -22.10 23.26 -21.99
C MET A 399 -23.55 23.72 -21.69
N GLN A 400 -23.99 23.60 -20.45
CA GLN A 400 -25.34 23.99 -20.03
C GLN A 400 -25.51 25.52 -19.86
N SER A 401 -24.42 26.23 -19.52
CA SER A 401 -24.48 27.66 -19.24
C SER A 401 -24.84 28.52 -20.46
N GLY A 402 -24.57 28.04 -21.69
CA GLY A 402 -24.77 28.79 -22.92
C GLY A 402 -24.00 30.12 -22.97
N THR A 403 -23.00 30.29 -22.11
CA THR A 403 -22.26 31.54 -21.88
C THR A 403 -21.36 31.85 -23.08
N ALA A 404 -21.15 33.14 -23.38
CA ALA A 404 -20.22 33.55 -24.43
C ALA A 404 -18.81 33.03 -24.13
N GLN A 405 -18.08 32.60 -25.18
CA GLN A 405 -16.76 31.95 -25.07
C GLN A 405 -15.73 32.63 -24.13
N LYS A 406 -15.86 33.95 -23.91
CA LYS A 406 -14.95 34.69 -23.03
C LYS A 406 -15.19 34.46 -21.53
N ASP A 407 -16.38 33.97 -21.16
CA ASP A 407 -16.77 33.79 -19.74
C ASP A 407 -16.86 32.30 -19.32
N GLU A 408 -16.58 31.34 -20.25
CA GLU A 408 -16.66 29.90 -19.95
C GLU A 408 -15.77 29.48 -18.78
N PHE A 409 -14.58 30.09 -18.63
CA PHE A 409 -13.70 29.80 -17.50
C PHE A 409 -14.27 30.29 -16.16
N SER A 410 -15.15 31.29 -16.15
CA SER A 410 -15.82 31.73 -14.91
C SER A 410 -16.75 30.65 -14.37
N VAL A 411 -17.47 29.94 -15.25
CA VAL A 411 -18.34 28.81 -14.90
C VAL A 411 -17.54 27.66 -14.28
N VAL A 412 -16.39 27.32 -14.88
CA VAL A 412 -15.47 26.31 -14.34
C VAL A 412 -14.97 26.72 -12.94
N ARG A 413 -14.60 28.00 -12.78
CA ARG A 413 -14.15 28.56 -11.50
C ARG A 413 -15.23 28.51 -10.43
N GLU A 414 -16.49 28.81 -10.76
CA GLU A 414 -17.61 28.71 -9.83
C GLU A 414 -17.82 27.26 -9.37
N SER A 415 -17.87 26.30 -10.30
CA SER A 415 -18.00 24.88 -10.01
C SER A 415 -16.86 24.38 -9.10
N PHE A 416 -15.62 24.79 -9.39
CA PHE A 416 -14.47 24.46 -8.54
C PHE A 416 -14.58 25.10 -7.14
N THR A 417 -15.03 26.36 -7.05
CA THR A 417 -15.23 27.05 -5.77
C THR A 417 -16.25 26.33 -4.89
N GLN A 418 -17.30 25.77 -5.49
CA GLN A 418 -18.29 24.95 -4.79
C GLN A 418 -17.63 23.68 -4.20
N LYS A 419 -16.80 22.95 -4.96
CA LYS A 419 -16.09 21.78 -4.46
C LYS A 419 -15.12 22.12 -3.31
N VAL A 420 -14.49 23.30 -3.37
CA VAL A 420 -13.65 23.80 -2.27
C VAL A 420 -14.49 24.14 -1.03
N ALA A 421 -15.71 24.69 -1.21
CA ALA A 421 -16.61 24.96 -0.09
C ALA A 421 -17.10 23.66 0.58
N GLU A 422 -17.42 22.63 -0.22
CA GLU A 422 -17.75 21.28 0.28
C GLU A 422 -16.60 20.70 1.12
N LEU A 423 -15.36 20.79 0.65
CA LEU A 423 -14.17 20.34 1.40
C LEU A 423 -14.02 21.09 2.73
N LYS A 424 -14.21 22.41 2.73
CA LYS A 424 -14.14 23.20 3.98
C LYS A 424 -15.21 22.78 4.99
N GLY A 425 -16.42 22.43 4.53
CA GLY A 425 -17.47 21.86 5.36
C GLY A 425 -17.03 20.56 6.01
N LEU A 426 -16.56 19.61 5.21
CA LEU A 426 -16.06 18.32 5.70
C LEU A 426 -14.89 18.48 6.69
N ALA A 427 -13.98 19.42 6.45
CA ALA A 427 -12.87 19.69 7.34
C ALA A 427 -13.35 20.28 8.70
N ALA A 428 -14.34 21.17 8.68
CA ALA A 428 -14.94 21.71 9.89
C ALA A 428 -15.66 20.63 10.71
N ASP A 429 -16.36 19.72 10.04
CA ASP A 429 -17.01 18.57 10.68
C ASP A 429 -15.99 17.61 11.30
N GLY A 430 -14.90 17.31 10.59
CA GLY A 430 -13.79 16.49 11.11
C GLY A 430 -13.10 17.12 12.33
N SER A 431 -12.87 18.44 12.32
CA SER A 431 -12.30 19.15 13.47
C SER A 431 -13.24 19.10 14.67
N ARG A 432 -14.54 19.29 14.45
CA ARG A 432 -15.56 19.20 15.50
C ARG A 432 -15.65 17.80 16.09
N ALA A 433 -15.61 16.78 15.24
CA ALA A 433 -15.60 15.37 15.68
C ALA A 433 -14.39 15.07 16.57
N LEU A 434 -13.19 15.52 16.18
CA LEU A 434 -11.98 15.38 17.02
C LEU A 434 -12.15 16.05 18.40
N GLU A 435 -12.63 17.28 18.45
CA GLU A 435 -12.85 18.01 19.69
C GLU A 435 -13.88 17.31 20.58
N ASN A 436 -14.97 16.80 19.99
CA ASN A 436 -16.01 16.05 20.71
C ASN A 436 -15.47 14.74 21.28
N VAL A 437 -14.67 14.02 20.51
CA VAL A 437 -14.02 12.78 20.97
C VAL A 437 -13.08 13.06 22.15
N PHE A 438 -12.23 14.08 22.07
CA PHE A 438 -11.38 14.44 23.21
C PHE A 438 -12.22 14.84 24.43
N SER A 439 -13.30 15.61 24.22
CA SER A 439 -14.22 15.99 25.31
C SER A 439 -14.88 14.78 25.96
N PHE A 440 -15.24 13.77 25.17
CA PHE A 440 -15.76 12.49 25.69
C PHE A 440 -14.70 11.73 26.48
N CYS A 441 -13.49 11.56 25.94
CA CYS A 441 -12.39 10.87 26.60
C CYS A 441 -12.00 11.54 27.93
N GLU A 442 -11.93 12.86 27.96
CA GLU A 442 -11.66 13.64 29.19
C GLU A 442 -12.72 13.42 30.27
N LYS A 443 -14.00 13.31 29.89
CA LYS A 443 -15.12 13.06 30.82
C LYS A 443 -15.19 11.59 31.28
N ALA A 444 -14.95 10.64 30.38
CA ALA A 444 -15.14 9.22 30.64
C ALA A 444 -13.92 8.56 31.29
N PHE A 445 -12.70 9.02 30.95
CA PHE A 445 -11.47 8.36 31.37
C PHE A 445 -10.57 9.28 32.25
N ALA A 446 -10.98 10.52 32.45
CA ALA A 446 -10.23 11.52 33.25
C ALA A 446 -8.74 11.56 32.90
N ASP A 447 -7.86 11.29 33.89
CA ASP A 447 -6.39 11.28 33.71
C ASP A 447 -5.85 9.86 33.38
N GLY A 448 -6.67 8.99 32.78
CA GLY A 448 -6.29 7.62 32.46
C GLY A 448 -5.37 7.51 31.24
N ASP A 449 -4.68 6.36 31.14
CA ASP A 449 -3.79 6.00 30.02
C ASP A 449 -4.51 5.95 28.67
N GLU A 450 -5.85 5.89 28.68
CA GLU A 450 -6.70 5.78 27.49
C GLU A 450 -6.53 7.00 26.56
N ILE A 451 -6.41 8.21 27.13
CA ILE A 451 -6.19 9.44 26.34
C ILE A 451 -4.80 9.41 25.69
N LEU A 452 -3.79 8.93 26.42
CA LEU A 452 -2.43 8.79 25.90
C LEU A 452 -2.36 7.77 24.77
N ILE A 453 -3.08 6.64 24.91
CA ILE A 453 -3.21 5.64 23.84
C ILE A 453 -3.87 6.27 22.62
N PHE A 454 -4.97 7.00 22.79
CA PHE A 454 -5.67 7.66 21.69
C PHE A 454 -4.79 8.68 20.95
N VAL A 455 -4.06 9.52 21.68
CA VAL A 455 -3.12 10.50 21.10
C VAL A 455 -1.98 9.79 20.34
N THR A 456 -1.45 8.69 20.89
CA THR A 456 -0.42 7.90 20.23
C THR A 456 -0.92 7.31 18.91
N GLU A 457 -2.12 6.75 18.90
CA GLU A 457 -2.74 6.21 17.68
C GLU A 457 -3.02 7.30 16.64
N LEU A 458 -3.50 8.48 17.04
CA LEU A 458 -3.67 9.64 16.15
C LEU A 458 -2.35 10.11 15.55
N THR A 459 -1.25 10.04 16.32
CA THR A 459 0.09 10.42 15.85
C THR A 459 0.64 9.40 14.85
N ALA A 460 0.41 8.12 15.08
CA ALA A 460 0.88 7.03 14.23
C ALA A 460 0.10 6.90 12.91
N ASN A 461 -1.15 7.32 12.89
CA ASN A 461 -1.99 7.24 11.69
C ASN A 461 -1.70 8.40 10.73
N TYR A 462 -1.42 8.06 9.46
CA TYR A 462 -1.08 9.03 8.42
C TYR A 462 -2.14 10.11 8.21
N TYR A 463 -3.43 9.73 8.15
CA TYR A 463 -4.52 10.66 7.84
C TYR A 463 -4.80 11.62 9.00
N SER A 464 -4.83 11.13 10.23
CA SER A 464 -5.02 11.98 11.41
C SER A 464 -3.84 12.91 11.63
N ALA A 465 -2.60 12.43 11.51
CA ALA A 465 -1.40 13.27 11.64
C ALA A 465 -1.37 14.37 10.58
N ARG A 466 -1.71 14.05 9.30
CA ARG A 466 -1.79 15.03 8.21
C ARG A 466 -2.91 16.05 8.46
N PHE A 467 -4.09 15.60 8.87
CA PHE A 467 -5.23 16.47 9.15
C PHE A 467 -4.90 17.43 10.30
N ILE A 468 -4.43 16.92 11.43
CA ILE A 468 -4.05 17.72 12.60
C ILE A 468 -2.94 18.70 12.26
N GLY A 469 -1.94 18.29 11.46
CA GLY A 469 -0.87 19.17 11.00
C GLY A 469 -1.37 20.34 10.14
N ARG A 470 -2.49 20.17 9.42
CA ARG A 470 -3.04 21.20 8.51
C ARG A 470 -4.11 22.07 9.16
N TYR A 471 -5.05 21.47 9.90
CA TYR A 471 -6.20 22.16 10.47
C TYR A 471 -6.05 22.47 11.96
N GLY A 472 -5.09 21.82 12.63
CA GLY A 472 -4.87 21.95 14.07
C GLY A 472 -5.87 21.13 14.89
N CYS A 473 -5.55 20.94 16.17
CA CYS A 473 -6.44 20.45 17.23
C CYS A 473 -5.79 20.80 18.58
N ASP A 474 -6.33 21.78 19.28
CA ASP A 474 -5.71 22.28 20.53
C ASP A 474 -5.62 21.21 21.61
N LYS A 475 -6.65 20.38 21.76
CA LYS A 475 -6.69 19.29 22.72
C LYS A 475 -5.64 18.23 22.41
N TYR A 476 -5.44 17.87 21.13
CA TYR A 476 -4.37 16.97 20.74
C TYR A 476 -3.00 17.51 21.15
N TYR A 477 -2.71 18.79 20.87
CA TYR A 477 -1.42 19.38 21.22
C TYR A 477 -1.20 19.48 22.73
N MET A 478 -2.27 19.72 23.49
CA MET A 478 -2.21 19.73 24.96
C MET A 478 -1.79 18.37 25.51
N HIS A 479 -2.48 17.30 25.11
CA HIS A 479 -2.18 15.94 25.58
C HIS A 479 -0.88 15.38 25.01
N ASN A 480 -0.51 15.74 23.78
CA ASN A 480 0.77 15.32 23.19
C ASN A 480 1.99 15.94 23.89
N LYS A 481 1.89 17.18 24.36
CA LYS A 481 2.94 17.79 25.20
C LYS A 481 3.12 17.02 26.51
N GLN A 482 2.05 16.62 27.14
CA GLN A 482 2.05 15.82 28.36
C GLN A 482 2.76 14.48 28.13
N LEU A 483 2.44 13.79 27.05
CA LEU A 483 3.08 12.54 26.64
C LEU A 483 4.59 12.68 26.45
N GLN A 484 5.07 13.75 25.81
CA GLN A 484 6.51 14.04 25.65
C GLN A 484 7.20 14.34 26.99
N PHE A 485 6.53 14.98 27.93
CA PHE A 485 7.06 15.20 29.27
C PHE A 485 7.19 13.89 30.04
N ASP A 486 6.19 13.03 30.02
CA ASP A 486 6.18 11.74 30.72
C ASP A 486 7.22 10.77 30.15
N GLN A 487 7.37 10.69 28.82
CA GLN A 487 8.43 9.90 28.16
C GLN A 487 9.83 10.39 28.58
N ARG A 488 10.04 11.70 28.58
CA ARG A 488 11.33 12.29 28.98
C ARG A 488 11.64 12.05 30.45
N GLN A 489 10.62 12.05 31.29
CA GLN A 489 10.75 11.75 32.73
C GLN A 489 11.09 10.27 32.95
N GLN A 490 10.45 9.35 32.23
CA GLN A 490 10.77 7.91 32.26
C GLN A 490 12.17 7.59 31.73
N GLU A 491 12.62 8.26 30.67
CA GLU A 491 14.01 8.14 30.18
C GLU A 491 15.04 8.62 31.21
N ILE A 492 14.73 9.71 31.90
CA ILE A 492 15.63 10.24 32.99
C ILE A 492 15.64 9.24 34.13
N ILE A 493 14.53 8.70 34.58
CA ILE A 493 14.45 7.70 35.65
C ILE A 493 15.25 6.44 35.27
N LYS A 494 15.04 5.89 34.03
CA LYS A 494 15.83 4.75 33.53
C LYS A 494 17.33 5.02 33.57
N ARG A 495 17.77 6.20 33.11
CA ARG A 495 19.19 6.57 33.15
C ARG A 495 19.71 6.72 34.60
N MET A 496 18.88 7.19 35.52
CA MET A 496 19.26 7.26 36.92
C MET A 496 19.41 5.86 37.55
N ASP A 497 18.51 4.93 37.22
CA ASP A 497 18.58 3.54 37.66
C ASP A 497 19.82 2.82 37.08
N GLU A 498 20.16 3.05 35.81
CA GLU A 498 21.38 2.53 35.20
C GLU A 498 22.66 3.04 35.84
N ILE A 499 22.66 4.28 36.31
CA ILE A 499 23.80 4.88 37.00
C ILE A 499 23.96 4.34 38.46
N GLN A 500 22.86 3.98 39.12
CA GLN A 500 22.90 3.41 40.46
C GLN A 500 23.43 1.95 40.51
N TRP A 501 23.41 1.23 39.41
CA TRP A 501 23.94 -0.15 39.28
C TRP A 501 25.39 -0.22 38.79
N THR A 502 26.03 0.90 38.51
CA THR A 502 27.42 0.98 38.02
C THR A 502 28.42 1.51 39.07
N VAL A 503 28.06 1.55 40.39
CA VAL A 503 28.97 1.90 41.49
C VAL A 503 29.26 0.69 42.37
#